data_f284bcc5b010ca61f9b536113b4f061b
#
_entry.id   f284bcc5b010ca61f9b536113b4f061b
#
_cell.length_a   1.000
_cell.length_b   1.000
_cell.length_c   1.000
_cell.angle_alpha   90.00
_cell.angle_beta   90.00
_cell.angle_gamma   90.00
#
_symmetry.space_group_name_H-M   'P 1'
#
loop_
_entity.id
_entity.type
_entity.pdbx_description
1 polymer ?
#
loop_
_entity_poly.entity_id
_entity_poly.type
_entity_poly.pdbx_seq_one_letter_code
_entity_poly.pdbx_strand_id
1 'polypeptide(L)'
;MQRFLMRFQAAVLIGACLALPALAQNGRGPASPDEIAHVVQIAAASDKDPVATMTSSEGRWLQKWIDEVPDYNFGPDKAAFWLMSGAAKGELKRVAIFQHAASTAAYQVQHRIQDPRQSPETLEAVTIAGLEGVLRAYENLLPAHPDIRTAALDSALAARDKGTLAQFVAGLPPMPRR
;
A
#
# COMPACT_ATOMS: atom_id res chain seq x y z
N MET A 1 67.22 -19.17 -43.91
CA MET A 1 65.79 -19.45 -44.02
C MET A 1 65.16 -19.24 -42.66
N GLN A 2 64.70 -18.03 -42.32
CA GLN A 2 64.08 -17.71 -41.03
C GLN A 2 62.58 -17.58 -41.27
N ARG A 3 61.76 -18.38 -40.59
CA ARG A 3 60.31 -18.33 -40.60
C ARG A 3 59.84 -17.41 -39.43
N PHE A 4 59.28 -16.25 -39.77
CA PHE A 4 58.60 -15.37 -38.86
C PHE A 4 57.21 -15.97 -38.44
N LEU A 5 57.05 -16.20 -37.17
CA LEU A 5 55.77 -16.55 -36.56
C LEU A 5 55.13 -15.29 -36.02
N MET A 6 54.11 -14.78 -36.72
CA MET A 6 53.21 -13.71 -36.28
C MET A 6 52.23 -14.25 -35.28
N ARG A 7 52.33 -13.80 -34.03
CA ARG A 7 51.32 -14.05 -32.97
C ARG A 7 50.23 -12.99 -33.07
N PHE A 8 49.03 -13.40 -33.49
CA PHE A 8 47.82 -12.60 -33.36
C PHE A 8 47.34 -12.65 -31.89
N GLN A 9 47.37 -11.51 -31.20
CA GLN A 9 46.67 -11.34 -29.91
C GLN A 9 45.28 -10.80 -30.23
N ALA A 10 44.26 -11.62 -30.02
CA ALA A 10 42.86 -11.20 -30.03
C ALA A 10 42.51 -10.51 -28.70
N ALA A 11 42.35 -9.21 -28.71
CA ALA A 11 41.81 -8.46 -27.58
C ALA A 11 40.27 -8.66 -27.52
N VAL A 12 39.81 -9.39 -26.52
CA VAL A 12 38.38 -9.51 -26.20
C VAL A 12 37.99 -8.27 -25.38
N LEU A 13 37.29 -7.33 -25.99
CA LEU A 13 36.61 -6.22 -25.32
C LEU A 13 35.32 -6.76 -24.69
N ILE A 14 35.36 -6.97 -23.38
CA ILE A 14 34.14 -7.24 -22.57
C ILE A 14 33.45 -5.89 -22.37
N GLY A 15 32.42 -5.63 -23.16
CA GLY A 15 31.51 -4.51 -22.95
C GLY A 15 30.67 -4.72 -21.71
N ALA A 16 30.99 -4.07 -20.60
CA ALA A 16 30.13 -3.98 -19.43
C ALA A 16 28.92 -3.11 -19.78
N CYS A 17 27.79 -3.71 -20.10
CA CYS A 17 26.50 -3.01 -20.13
C CYS A 17 26.16 -2.59 -18.71
N LEU A 18 26.47 -1.35 -18.37
CA LEU A 18 25.91 -0.68 -17.20
C LEU A 18 24.42 -0.46 -17.49
N ALA A 19 23.58 -1.32 -16.94
CA ALA A 19 22.15 -1.06 -16.87
C ALA A 19 21.97 0.16 -15.94
N LEU A 20 21.79 1.33 -16.54
CA LEU A 20 21.37 2.53 -15.82
C LEU A 20 19.97 2.26 -15.27
N PRO A 21 19.74 2.41 -13.94
CA PRO A 21 18.39 2.36 -13.43
C PRO A 21 17.57 3.45 -14.12
N ALA A 22 16.36 3.11 -14.58
CA ALA A 22 15.42 4.06 -15.12
C ALA A 22 15.26 5.20 -14.13
N LEU A 23 15.64 6.41 -14.51
CA LEU A 23 15.54 7.60 -13.67
C LEU A 23 14.08 7.79 -13.28
N ALA A 24 13.81 7.81 -11.99
CA ALA A 24 12.51 8.09 -11.42
C ALA A 24 11.92 9.37 -12.03
N GLN A 25 10.68 9.30 -12.49
CA GLN A 25 10.00 10.39 -13.19
C GLN A 25 9.89 11.70 -12.39
N ASN A 26 10.17 11.69 -11.08
CA ASN A 26 10.07 12.86 -10.19
C ASN A 26 11.39 13.24 -9.50
N GLY A 27 12.53 12.70 -9.91
CA GLY A 27 13.84 13.00 -9.29
C GLY A 27 14.01 12.47 -7.85
N ARG A 28 13.03 11.72 -7.32
CA ARG A 28 13.07 11.07 -6.02
C ARG A 28 13.65 9.65 -6.15
N GLY A 29 14.54 9.28 -5.19
CA GLY A 29 15.06 7.92 -5.06
C GLY A 29 14.04 6.94 -4.48
N PRO A 30 14.38 5.62 -4.44
CA PRO A 30 13.58 4.60 -3.75
C PRO A 30 13.35 4.94 -2.27
N ALA A 31 12.36 4.28 -1.65
CA ALA A 31 12.06 4.43 -0.23
C ALA A 31 13.29 4.10 0.63
N SER A 32 13.68 5.03 1.51
CA SER A 32 14.75 4.81 2.47
C SER A 32 14.26 3.97 3.66
N PRO A 33 15.15 3.29 4.42
CA PRO A 33 14.77 2.58 5.63
C PRO A 33 14.06 3.46 6.67
N ASP A 34 14.46 4.74 6.79
CA ASP A 34 13.83 5.68 7.72
C ASP A 34 12.42 6.05 7.27
N GLU A 35 12.18 6.24 5.98
CA GLU A 35 10.84 6.47 5.44
C GLU A 35 9.94 5.25 5.65
N ILE A 36 10.45 4.04 5.42
CA ILE A 36 9.72 2.79 5.68
C ILE A 36 9.31 2.70 7.17
N ALA A 37 10.24 2.96 8.09
CA ALA A 37 9.94 2.97 9.51
C ALA A 37 8.90 4.05 9.86
N HIS A 38 9.00 5.22 9.26
CA HIS A 38 8.06 6.32 9.46
C HIS A 38 6.65 5.99 8.97
N VAL A 39 6.50 5.36 7.79
CA VAL A 39 5.20 4.87 7.29
C VAL A 39 4.53 3.95 8.31
N VAL A 40 5.29 2.98 8.85
CA VAL A 40 4.78 2.04 9.86
C VAL A 40 4.34 2.76 11.14
N GLN A 41 5.11 3.75 11.59
CA GLN A 41 4.78 4.55 12.78
C GLN A 41 3.50 5.37 12.58
N ILE A 42 3.32 6.00 11.41
CA ILE A 42 2.11 6.77 11.10
C ILE A 42 0.89 5.85 11.04
N ALA A 43 0.99 4.68 10.43
CA ALA A 43 -0.09 3.71 10.39
C ALA A 43 -0.49 3.24 11.80
N ALA A 44 0.48 2.97 12.67
CA ALA A 44 0.23 2.59 14.06
C ALA A 44 -0.37 3.74 14.90
N ALA A 45 0.01 4.99 14.63
CA ALA A 45 -0.61 6.17 15.24
C ALA A 45 -2.06 6.34 14.76
N SER A 46 -2.30 6.11 13.46
CA SER A 46 -3.62 6.20 12.85
C SER A 46 -4.58 5.11 13.37
N ASP A 47 -4.10 3.94 13.71
CA ASP A 47 -4.92 2.91 14.36
C ASP A 47 -5.50 3.40 15.71
N LYS A 48 -4.76 4.27 16.43
CA LYS A 48 -5.16 4.80 17.74
C LYS A 48 -6.08 6.02 17.64
N ASP A 49 -5.71 6.95 16.76
CA ASP A 49 -6.46 8.19 16.50
C ASP A 49 -6.44 8.51 15.00
N PRO A 50 -7.35 7.93 14.23
CA PRO A 50 -7.35 8.07 12.78
C PRO A 50 -7.70 9.50 12.34
N VAL A 51 -8.54 10.23 13.08
CA VAL A 51 -8.94 11.61 12.73
C VAL A 51 -7.78 12.58 12.93
N ALA A 52 -7.16 12.55 14.12
CA ALA A 52 -6.02 13.40 14.42
C ALA A 52 -4.84 13.10 13.49
N THR A 53 -4.55 11.81 13.24
CA THR A 53 -3.46 11.42 12.33
C THR A 53 -3.72 11.91 10.90
N MET A 54 -4.91 11.68 10.35
CA MET A 54 -5.27 12.11 8.99
C MET A 54 -5.08 13.62 8.78
N THR A 55 -5.41 14.44 9.80
CA THR A 55 -5.35 15.90 9.70
C THR A 55 -3.98 16.50 10.08
N SER A 56 -3.07 15.69 10.63
CA SER A 56 -1.73 16.10 11.06
C SER A 56 -0.77 16.36 9.89
N SER A 57 0.43 16.89 10.21
CA SER A 57 1.56 16.95 9.27
C SER A 57 2.00 15.56 8.82
N GLU A 58 1.97 14.59 9.73
CA GLU A 58 2.35 13.20 9.48
C GLU A 58 1.40 12.53 8.48
N GLY A 59 0.09 12.71 8.64
CA GLY A 59 -0.90 12.19 7.70
C GLY A 59 -0.74 12.79 6.30
N ARG A 60 -0.47 14.11 6.21
CA ARG A 60 -0.17 14.77 4.93
C ARG A 60 1.14 14.28 4.31
N TRP A 61 2.16 14.05 5.13
CA TRP A 61 3.43 13.48 4.68
C TRP A 61 3.22 12.08 4.10
N LEU A 62 2.46 11.21 4.78
CA LEU A 62 2.17 9.86 4.31
C LEU A 62 1.42 9.86 2.97
N GLN A 63 0.40 10.69 2.81
CA GLN A 63 -0.33 10.81 1.55
C GLN A 63 0.60 11.22 0.41
N LYS A 64 1.42 12.26 0.62
CA LYS A 64 2.41 12.69 -0.35
C LYS A 64 3.44 11.60 -0.66
N TRP A 65 3.90 10.89 0.37
CA TRP A 65 4.86 9.80 0.20
C TRP A 65 4.27 8.65 -0.65
N ILE A 66 3.03 8.25 -0.40
CA ILE A 66 2.29 7.24 -1.19
C ILE A 66 2.21 7.63 -2.67
N ASP A 67 1.98 8.92 -2.96
CA ASP A 67 1.85 9.41 -4.33
C ASP A 67 3.20 9.52 -5.07
N GLU A 68 4.31 9.72 -4.35
CA GLU A 68 5.59 10.08 -4.94
C GLU A 68 6.64 8.96 -4.91
N VAL A 69 6.52 7.97 -4.02
CA VAL A 69 7.52 6.91 -3.90
C VAL A 69 7.54 6.03 -5.15
N PRO A 70 8.70 5.86 -5.82
CA PRO A 70 8.74 5.26 -7.15
C PRO A 70 8.77 3.72 -7.15
N ASP A 71 9.17 3.11 -6.06
CA ASP A 71 9.41 1.68 -5.94
C ASP A 71 8.28 0.90 -5.27
N TYR A 72 7.18 1.59 -4.90
CA TYR A 72 5.95 0.97 -4.41
C TYR A 72 4.75 1.40 -5.25
N ASN A 73 3.81 0.49 -5.43
CA ASN A 73 2.57 0.73 -6.15
C ASN A 73 1.37 0.59 -5.21
N PHE A 74 0.83 1.71 -4.78
CA PHE A 74 -0.33 1.79 -3.88
C PHE A 74 -1.61 2.09 -4.67
N GLY A 75 -1.98 1.19 -5.59
CA GLY A 75 -3.22 1.36 -6.35
C GLY A 75 -4.45 1.05 -5.50
N PRO A 76 -5.63 1.58 -5.89
CA PRO A 76 -6.86 1.20 -5.26
C PRO A 76 -7.13 -0.30 -5.47
N ASP A 77 -7.69 -0.93 -4.46
CA ASP A 77 -8.20 -2.29 -4.48
C ASP A 77 -9.73 -2.33 -4.31
N LYS A 78 -10.31 -3.52 -4.29
CA LYS A 78 -11.76 -3.67 -4.17
C LYS A 78 -12.33 -3.21 -2.82
N ALA A 79 -11.55 -3.25 -1.72
CA ALA A 79 -11.98 -2.73 -0.43
C ALA A 79 -11.99 -1.20 -0.42
N ALA A 80 -10.94 -0.56 -0.95
CA ALA A 80 -10.92 0.89 -1.12
C ALA A 80 -12.10 1.36 -1.99
N PHE A 81 -12.36 0.65 -3.10
CA PHE A 81 -13.49 0.96 -3.97
C PHE A 81 -14.84 0.79 -3.27
N TRP A 82 -15.00 -0.29 -2.49
CA TRP A 82 -16.20 -0.55 -1.70
C TRP A 82 -16.44 0.56 -0.66
N LEU A 83 -15.41 1.01 0.04
CA LEU A 83 -15.48 2.15 0.97
C LEU A 83 -15.93 3.44 0.26
N MET A 84 -15.36 3.71 -0.93
CA MET A 84 -15.73 4.87 -1.75
C MET A 84 -17.18 4.79 -2.26
N SER A 85 -17.68 3.59 -2.51
CA SER A 85 -19.02 3.34 -3.10
C SER A 85 -20.17 3.36 -2.10
N GLY A 86 -19.91 3.63 -0.81
CA GLY A 86 -20.95 3.88 0.18
C GLY A 86 -20.95 2.98 1.41
N ALA A 87 -19.95 2.11 1.58
CA ALA A 87 -19.78 1.34 2.82
C ALA A 87 -19.52 2.26 4.03
N ALA A 88 -18.82 3.37 3.81
CA ALA A 88 -18.67 4.46 4.76
C ALA A 88 -19.23 5.77 4.17
N LYS A 89 -19.73 6.67 5.03
CA LYS A 89 -20.38 7.92 4.62
C LYS A 89 -19.81 9.12 5.38
N GLY A 90 -19.99 10.32 4.81
CA GLY A 90 -19.61 11.58 5.45
C GLY A 90 -18.13 11.63 5.85
N GLU A 91 -17.85 12.08 7.06
CA GLU A 91 -16.50 12.18 7.61
C GLU A 91 -15.86 10.80 7.78
N LEU A 92 -16.63 9.79 8.20
CA LEU A 92 -16.15 8.41 8.30
C LEU A 92 -15.56 7.90 6.98
N LYS A 93 -16.13 8.30 5.83
CA LYS A 93 -15.61 7.88 4.52
C LYS A 93 -14.18 8.37 4.31
N ARG A 94 -13.89 9.63 4.66
CA ARG A 94 -12.54 10.21 4.53
C ARG A 94 -11.55 9.50 5.43
N VAL A 95 -11.94 9.30 6.69
CA VAL A 95 -11.12 8.58 7.67
C VAL A 95 -10.85 7.14 7.23
N ALA A 96 -11.89 6.42 6.78
CA ALA A 96 -11.75 5.04 6.32
C ALA A 96 -10.84 4.90 5.08
N ILE A 97 -10.92 5.83 4.13
CA ILE A 97 -10.04 5.83 2.95
C ILE A 97 -8.59 6.11 3.35
N PHE A 98 -8.36 7.10 4.23
CA PHE A 98 -7.04 7.40 4.75
C PHE A 98 -6.46 6.19 5.50
N GLN A 99 -7.25 5.60 6.41
CA GLN A 99 -6.82 4.46 7.21
C GLN A 99 -6.51 3.23 6.34
N HIS A 100 -7.33 2.98 5.32
CA HIS A 100 -7.06 1.93 4.35
C HIS A 100 -5.71 2.15 3.66
N ALA A 101 -5.45 3.35 3.15
CA ALA A 101 -4.18 3.69 2.50
C ALA A 101 -2.99 3.57 3.46
N ALA A 102 -3.11 4.04 4.70
CA ALA A 102 -2.07 3.93 5.71
C ALA A 102 -1.73 2.47 6.05
N SER A 103 -2.77 1.63 6.22
CA SER A 103 -2.60 0.22 6.57
C SER A 103 -2.07 -0.61 5.40
N THR A 104 -2.51 -0.36 4.16
CA THR A 104 -1.95 -1.02 2.98
C THR A 104 -0.51 -0.63 2.76
N ALA A 105 -0.15 0.64 2.92
CA ALA A 105 1.22 1.11 2.78
C ALA A 105 2.13 0.46 3.83
N ALA A 106 1.73 0.46 5.10
CA ALA A 106 2.49 -0.18 6.17
C ALA A 106 2.69 -1.68 5.92
N TYR A 107 1.63 -2.39 5.52
CA TYR A 107 1.72 -3.81 5.19
C TYR A 107 2.68 -4.07 4.03
N GLN A 108 2.56 -3.32 2.94
CA GLN A 108 3.42 -3.48 1.76
C GLN A 108 4.90 -3.26 2.10
N VAL A 109 5.24 -2.18 2.82
CA VAL A 109 6.65 -1.91 3.16
C VAL A 109 7.22 -2.94 4.14
N GLN A 110 6.43 -3.42 5.12
CA GLN A 110 6.84 -4.44 6.07
C GLN A 110 7.11 -5.79 5.39
N HIS A 111 6.31 -6.14 4.39
CA HIS A 111 6.43 -7.38 3.63
C HIS A 111 7.24 -7.23 2.32
N ARG A 112 7.79 -6.04 2.04
CA ARG A 112 8.56 -5.72 0.82
C ARG A 112 7.78 -6.01 -0.47
N ILE A 113 6.48 -5.74 -0.45
CA ILE A 113 5.58 -5.91 -1.59
C ILE A 113 5.57 -4.61 -2.39
N GLN A 114 6.32 -4.54 -3.47
CA GLN A 114 6.43 -3.35 -4.32
C GLN A 114 5.17 -3.14 -5.18
N ASP A 115 4.64 -4.20 -5.78
CA ASP A 115 3.37 -4.17 -6.50
C ASP A 115 2.50 -5.37 -6.10
N PRO A 116 1.41 -5.14 -5.36
CA PRO A 116 0.52 -6.22 -4.91
C PRO A 116 -0.20 -6.92 -6.07
N ARG A 117 -0.29 -6.30 -7.24
CA ARG A 117 -0.98 -6.86 -8.42
C ARG A 117 -0.17 -7.92 -9.15
N GLN A 118 1.05 -8.20 -8.71
CA GLN A 118 1.87 -9.28 -9.29
C GLN A 118 1.28 -10.67 -9.04
N SER A 119 0.48 -10.86 -7.99
CA SER A 119 -0.30 -12.08 -7.78
C SER A 119 -1.64 -11.79 -7.11
N PRO A 120 -2.69 -12.60 -7.40
CA PRO A 120 -3.98 -12.50 -6.74
C PRO A 120 -3.88 -12.64 -5.21
N GLU A 121 -3.04 -13.54 -4.72
CA GLU A 121 -2.84 -13.82 -3.31
C GLU A 121 -2.23 -12.61 -2.59
N THR A 122 -1.23 -11.98 -3.21
CA THR A 122 -0.59 -10.78 -2.67
C THR A 122 -1.55 -9.61 -2.62
N LEU A 123 -2.34 -9.42 -3.69
CA LEU A 123 -3.37 -8.38 -3.75
C LEU A 123 -4.43 -8.61 -2.67
N GLU A 124 -4.87 -9.85 -2.48
CA GLU A 124 -5.84 -10.19 -1.45
C GLU A 124 -5.29 -9.90 -0.05
N ALA A 125 -4.05 -10.31 0.25
CA ALA A 125 -3.41 -10.07 1.54
C ALA A 125 -3.30 -8.57 1.85
N VAL A 126 -2.88 -7.74 0.88
CA VAL A 126 -2.82 -6.28 1.03
C VAL A 126 -4.20 -5.68 1.24
N THR A 127 -5.21 -6.15 0.48
CA THR A 127 -6.61 -5.70 0.62
C THR A 127 -7.17 -6.01 2.01
N ILE A 128 -6.90 -7.22 2.53
CA ILE A 128 -7.31 -7.63 3.89
C ILE A 128 -6.64 -6.73 4.93
N ALA A 129 -5.34 -6.51 4.83
CA ALA A 129 -4.59 -5.66 5.77
C ALA A 129 -5.13 -4.22 5.79
N GLY A 130 -5.47 -3.66 4.62
CA GLY A 130 -6.12 -2.36 4.51
C GLY A 130 -7.48 -2.31 5.20
N LEU A 131 -8.32 -3.32 4.97
CA LEU A 131 -9.65 -3.40 5.59
C LEU A 131 -9.57 -3.63 7.10
N GLU A 132 -8.64 -4.45 7.58
CA GLU A 132 -8.40 -4.63 9.02
C GLU A 132 -8.06 -3.31 9.71
N GLY A 133 -7.22 -2.48 9.10
CA GLY A 133 -6.92 -1.14 9.61
C GLY A 133 -8.18 -0.27 9.70
N VAL A 134 -9.01 -0.29 8.66
CA VAL A 134 -10.29 0.44 8.67
C VAL A 134 -11.19 -0.04 9.81
N LEU A 135 -11.28 -1.34 10.04
CA LEU A 135 -12.11 -1.89 11.11
C LEU A 135 -11.59 -1.53 12.50
N ARG A 136 -10.26 -1.50 12.72
CA ARG A 136 -9.68 -1.01 13.98
C ARG A 136 -10.02 0.47 14.21
N ALA A 137 -9.88 1.31 13.21
CA ALA A 137 -10.24 2.72 13.30
C ALA A 137 -11.74 2.91 13.55
N TYR A 138 -12.59 2.14 12.89
CA TYR A 138 -14.04 2.17 13.08
C TYR A 138 -14.43 1.81 14.51
N GLU A 139 -13.89 0.72 15.07
CA GLU A 139 -14.13 0.34 16.49
C GLU A 139 -13.71 1.43 17.46
N ASN A 140 -12.55 2.06 17.23
CA ASN A 140 -12.05 3.11 18.11
C ASN A 140 -12.90 4.40 18.05
N LEU A 141 -13.58 4.65 16.94
CA LEU A 141 -14.43 5.82 16.78
C LEU A 141 -15.86 5.60 17.34
N LEU A 142 -16.39 4.40 17.27
CA LEU A 142 -17.77 4.07 17.64
C LEU A 142 -18.20 4.54 19.04
N PRO A 143 -17.38 4.42 20.11
CA PRO A 143 -17.78 4.86 21.46
C PRO A 143 -18.08 6.35 21.56
N ALA A 144 -17.32 7.19 20.82
CA ALA A 144 -17.50 8.64 20.81
C ALA A 144 -18.49 9.10 19.72
N HIS A 145 -18.66 8.31 18.65
CA HIS A 145 -19.42 8.66 17.45
C HIS A 145 -20.34 7.50 17.02
N PRO A 146 -21.38 7.14 17.79
CA PRO A 146 -22.26 6.00 17.46
C PRO A 146 -23.07 6.23 16.17
N ASP A 147 -23.22 7.47 15.74
CA ASP A 147 -23.91 7.90 14.52
C ASP A 147 -23.16 7.55 13.22
N ILE A 148 -21.86 7.25 13.30
CA ILE A 148 -21.08 6.81 12.12
C ILE A 148 -21.37 5.36 11.72
N ARG A 149 -22.15 4.62 12.52
CA ARG A 149 -22.43 3.20 12.29
C ARG A 149 -23.06 2.94 10.94
N THR A 150 -22.53 1.95 10.22
CA THR A 150 -23.09 1.48 8.95
C THR A 150 -23.25 -0.04 8.96
N ALA A 151 -24.33 -0.56 8.38
CA ALA A 151 -24.54 -2.00 8.27
C ALA A 151 -23.43 -2.70 7.47
N ALA A 152 -22.82 -1.99 6.53
CA ALA A 152 -21.73 -2.50 5.70
C ALA A 152 -20.46 -2.75 6.53
N LEU A 153 -20.03 -1.76 7.34
CA LEU A 153 -18.87 -1.91 8.22
C LEU A 153 -19.15 -2.85 9.40
N ASP A 154 -20.35 -2.84 9.95
CA ASP A 154 -20.74 -3.82 10.98
C ASP A 154 -20.67 -5.27 10.46
N SER A 155 -21.05 -5.50 9.18
CA SER A 155 -20.94 -6.82 8.56
C SER A 155 -19.48 -7.23 8.36
N ALA A 156 -18.61 -6.31 7.95
CA ALA A 156 -17.18 -6.55 7.80
C ALA A 156 -16.52 -6.83 9.16
N LEU A 157 -16.90 -6.07 10.19
CA LEU A 157 -16.45 -6.26 11.57
C LEU A 157 -16.83 -7.66 12.10
N ALA A 158 -18.10 -8.05 11.90
CA ALA A 158 -18.56 -9.39 12.26
C ALA A 158 -17.85 -10.51 11.50
N ALA A 159 -17.46 -10.28 10.24
CA ALA A 159 -16.66 -11.23 9.45
C ALA A 159 -15.25 -11.36 10.00
N ARG A 160 -14.61 -10.24 10.39
CA ARG A 160 -13.30 -10.25 11.06
C ARG A 160 -13.35 -11.05 12.36
N ASP A 161 -14.33 -10.77 13.21
CA ASP A 161 -14.45 -11.38 14.54
C ASP A 161 -14.72 -12.90 14.45
N LYS A 162 -15.32 -13.36 13.35
CA LYS A 162 -15.52 -14.78 13.04
C LYS A 162 -14.32 -15.43 12.32
N GLY A 163 -13.26 -14.68 12.02
CA GLY A 163 -12.11 -15.19 11.23
C GLY A 163 -12.44 -15.42 9.75
N THR A 164 -13.48 -14.79 9.21
CA THR A 164 -13.94 -14.97 7.83
C THR A 164 -13.76 -13.70 6.96
N LEU A 165 -12.86 -12.79 7.38
CA LEU A 165 -12.64 -11.53 6.66
C LEU A 165 -12.13 -11.74 5.23
N ALA A 166 -11.29 -12.78 4.99
CA ALA A 166 -10.85 -13.13 3.65
C ALA A 166 -12.03 -13.49 2.72
N GLN A 167 -12.99 -14.28 3.21
CA GLN A 167 -14.20 -14.64 2.47
C GLN A 167 -15.08 -13.39 2.21
N PHE A 168 -15.19 -12.51 3.21
CA PHE A 168 -15.89 -11.23 3.04
C PHE A 168 -15.24 -10.40 1.94
N VAL A 169 -13.92 -10.23 1.99
CA VAL A 169 -13.13 -9.52 0.97
C VAL A 169 -13.30 -10.19 -0.40
N ALA A 170 -13.23 -11.52 -0.51
CA ALA A 170 -13.44 -12.24 -1.76
C ALA A 170 -14.81 -11.92 -2.38
N GLY A 171 -15.86 -11.79 -1.56
CA GLY A 171 -17.24 -11.47 -1.97
C GLY A 171 -17.49 -10.00 -2.32
N LEU A 172 -16.54 -9.08 -2.12
CA LEU A 172 -16.71 -7.67 -2.48
C LEU A 172 -16.86 -7.49 -4.01
N PRO A 173 -17.65 -6.50 -4.46
CA PRO A 173 -17.80 -6.20 -5.87
C PRO A 173 -16.43 -5.97 -6.54
N PRO A 174 -16.25 -6.45 -7.78
CA PRO A 174 -15.02 -6.16 -8.53
C PRO A 174 -14.91 -4.67 -8.80
N MET A 175 -13.68 -4.19 -8.91
CA MET A 175 -13.44 -2.82 -9.36
C MET A 175 -13.99 -2.63 -10.79
N PRO A 176 -14.54 -1.44 -11.11
CA PRO A 176 -14.96 -1.12 -12.47
C PRO A 176 -13.78 -1.29 -13.44
N ARG A 177 -14.04 -1.91 -14.59
CA ARG A 177 -13.08 -1.91 -15.69
C ARG A 177 -13.01 -0.50 -16.27
N ARG A 178 -11.81 0.04 -16.39
CA ARG A 178 -11.58 1.28 -17.15
C ARG A 178 -11.61 1.00 -18.64
#